data_26fb7fcd92e180f6c24d6c1145420499
#
_entry.id   26fb7fcd92e180f6c24d6c1145420499
#
_cell.length_a   1.000
_cell.length_b   1.000
_cell.length_c   1.000
_cell.angle_alpha   90.00
_cell.angle_beta   90.00
_cell.angle_gamma   90.00
#
_symmetry.space_group_name_H-M   'P 1'
#
loop_
_entity.id
_entity.type
_entity.pdbx_description
1 polymer ?
#
loop_
_entity_poly.entity_id
_entity_poly.type
_entity_poly.pdbx_seq_one_letter_code
_entity_poly.pdbx_strand_id
1 'polypeptide(L)'
;IIAVGDPQPYSEEHFSQFAGEPLEDLSQTTRSIGLSAIGVALGDISWDQPARMDDWKREIVRTGIPFYPVIGNHDHVGKQGGDLQSSAEYRKIIGPENYAFFIGKDVFFSVDNIIFTADKGYNEGYADHVLAFVRGVMKYVPADAEIYVAQHSPLAGRDNGKRILGTSDMLNLLEGHKTLFLSGHNEQSKPDSYGNDVKEHNIAAICGTWWDAYHCADGTPRGYKIYTKEAGKLTWYYKAIGHDKNFQVEIFKPGQTLKHPNSVIANVWDWNPDWKIEWYEDGKPMGRMDKVREYSPLHIAEMKAKYEALGQEPSSWKGTKAAEHYFAATPSQYAKTVTVSVTNPFGQTWVYDVDMTDYVDVQAHRGGAGLMPENTIEAMKHALDLGVNTLELALQISQDGQIVVSHDPYFHHRYAIRPDG
;
A
#
# COMPACT_ATOMS: atom_id res chain seq x y z
N ILE A 1 12.71 -15.95 -1.81
CA ILE A 1 13.07 -14.53 -2.04
C ILE A 1 12.42 -13.72 -0.96
N ILE A 2 13.16 -12.80 -0.36
CA ILE A 2 12.63 -11.80 0.57
C ILE A 2 12.73 -10.45 -0.12
N ALA A 3 11.59 -9.83 -0.44
CA ALA A 3 11.53 -8.59 -1.17
C ALA A 3 11.14 -7.44 -0.22
N VAL A 4 12.01 -6.42 -0.16
CA VAL A 4 11.91 -5.25 0.72
C VAL A 4 11.77 -4.00 -0.13
N GLY A 5 10.69 -3.26 0.03
CA GLY A 5 10.47 -1.98 -0.64
C GLY A 5 10.99 -0.80 0.18
N ASP A 6 11.55 0.16 -0.48
CA ASP A 6 11.72 1.56 -0.10
C ASP A 6 12.17 1.81 1.37
N PRO A 7 13.41 1.45 1.76
CA PRO A 7 13.95 1.79 3.07
C PRO A 7 14.13 3.30 3.28
N GLN A 8 14.59 3.99 2.30
CA GLN A 8 14.76 5.44 2.09
C GLN A 8 15.03 6.32 3.35
N PRO A 9 16.03 6.00 4.19
CA PRO A 9 16.45 6.91 5.25
C PRO A 9 17.20 8.11 4.65
N TYR A 10 16.86 9.32 5.05
CA TYR A 10 17.59 10.53 4.64
C TYR A 10 18.43 11.15 5.76
N SER A 11 18.23 10.72 7.00
CA SER A 11 18.96 11.20 8.17
C SER A 11 19.55 10.05 8.98
N GLU A 12 20.44 10.36 9.91
CA GLU A 12 20.97 9.41 10.90
C GLU A 12 19.86 8.81 11.75
N GLU A 13 18.89 9.63 12.15
CA GLU A 13 17.73 9.21 12.92
C GLU A 13 16.90 8.16 12.15
N HIS A 14 16.59 8.43 10.89
CA HIS A 14 15.83 7.48 10.06
C HIS A 14 16.61 6.20 9.81
N PHE A 15 17.93 6.33 9.61
CA PHE A 15 18.76 5.14 9.47
C PHE A 15 18.79 4.31 10.75
N SER A 16 18.85 4.96 11.92
CA SER A 16 18.79 4.29 13.21
C SER A 16 17.43 3.57 13.41
N GLN A 17 16.33 4.16 12.92
CA GLN A 17 15.03 3.49 12.94
C GLN A 17 15.04 2.24 12.04
N PHE A 18 15.62 2.31 10.83
CA PHE A 18 15.76 1.14 9.95
C PHE A 18 16.63 0.05 10.58
N ALA A 19 17.79 0.42 11.11
CA ALA A 19 18.74 -0.50 11.73
C ALA A 19 18.24 -1.12 13.05
N GLY A 20 17.18 -0.57 13.64
CA GLY A 20 16.49 -1.04 14.83
C GLY A 20 15.53 -2.20 14.54
N GLU A 21 14.26 -1.99 14.87
CA GLU A 21 13.22 -3.03 14.78
C GLU A 21 13.05 -3.63 13.38
N PRO A 22 13.00 -2.87 12.27
CA PRO A 22 12.84 -3.44 10.95
C PRO A 22 13.95 -4.40 10.54
N LEU A 23 15.20 -4.02 10.75
CA LEU A 23 16.34 -4.88 10.41
C LEU A 23 16.47 -6.09 11.36
N GLU A 24 16.11 -5.94 12.63
CA GLU A 24 16.09 -7.07 13.57
C GLU A 24 14.98 -8.07 13.20
N ASP A 25 13.76 -7.61 12.90
CA ASP A 25 12.65 -8.45 12.44
C ASP A 25 13.05 -9.21 11.15
N LEU A 26 13.64 -8.50 10.19
CA LEU A 26 14.15 -9.08 8.96
C LEU A 26 15.23 -10.15 9.24
N SER A 27 16.15 -9.87 10.14
CA SER A 27 17.25 -10.79 10.53
C SER A 27 16.72 -12.04 11.25
N GLN A 28 15.70 -11.91 12.09
CA GLN A 28 15.06 -13.05 12.76
C GLN A 28 14.31 -13.92 11.74
N THR A 29 13.59 -13.28 10.80
CA THR A 29 12.88 -13.99 9.72
C THR A 29 13.85 -14.76 8.83
N THR A 30 14.95 -14.15 8.39
CA THR A 30 15.94 -14.81 7.53
C THR A 30 16.59 -15.99 8.23
N ARG A 31 16.91 -15.87 9.53
CA ARG A 31 17.42 -16.98 10.35
C ARG A 31 16.43 -18.15 10.43
N SER A 32 15.14 -17.87 10.49
CA SER A 32 14.11 -18.91 10.54
C SER A 32 13.92 -19.64 9.20
N ILE A 33 14.14 -18.96 8.06
CA ILE A 33 14.05 -19.54 6.71
C ILE A 33 15.29 -20.31 6.32
N GLY A 34 16.46 -19.91 6.83
CA GLY A 34 17.76 -20.56 6.59
C GLY A 34 18.46 -20.06 5.32
N LEU A 35 19.62 -20.68 5.01
CA LEU A 35 20.58 -20.22 3.99
C LEU A 35 20.10 -20.34 2.53
N SER A 36 18.96 -20.95 2.26
CA SER A 36 18.40 -21.06 0.91
C SER A 36 17.69 -19.80 0.43
N ALA A 37 17.74 -18.71 1.20
CA ALA A 37 17.07 -17.46 0.90
C ALA A 37 18.01 -16.44 0.27
N ILE A 38 17.45 -15.58 -0.56
CA ILE A 38 18.06 -14.33 -1.03
C ILE A 38 17.15 -13.15 -0.67
N GLY A 39 17.76 -12.01 -0.41
CA GLY A 39 17.04 -10.74 -0.22
C GLY A 39 17.12 -9.88 -1.48
N VAL A 40 16.09 -9.08 -1.70
CA VAL A 40 16.03 -8.08 -2.76
C VAL A 40 15.52 -6.77 -2.15
N ALA A 41 16.28 -5.70 -2.29
CA ALA A 41 15.83 -4.35 -1.97
C ALA A 41 15.38 -3.67 -3.26
N LEU A 42 14.13 -3.19 -3.30
CA LEU A 42 13.46 -2.76 -4.54
C LEU A 42 13.67 -1.27 -4.86
N GLY A 43 14.86 -0.77 -4.57
CA GLY A 43 15.24 0.62 -4.81
C GLY A 43 14.92 1.55 -3.64
N ASP A 44 15.29 2.81 -3.82
CA ASP A 44 15.22 3.83 -2.79
C ASP A 44 15.86 3.35 -1.47
N ILE A 45 17.08 2.80 -1.59
CA ILE A 45 17.89 2.33 -0.46
C ILE A 45 18.19 3.49 0.48
N SER A 46 18.33 4.68 -0.10
CA SER A 46 18.45 5.94 0.63
C SER A 46 17.61 7.02 -0.04
N TRP A 47 17.36 8.13 0.65
CA TRP A 47 16.75 9.30 0.04
C TRP A 47 17.81 10.36 -0.25
N ASP A 48 18.33 10.37 -1.48
CA ASP A 48 19.32 11.33 -1.99
C ASP A 48 20.61 11.43 -1.14
N GLN A 49 20.96 10.37 -0.37
CA GLN A 49 22.06 10.39 0.60
C GLN A 49 23.03 9.23 0.40
N PRO A 50 24.14 9.40 -0.33
CA PRO A 50 25.11 8.29 -0.55
C PRO A 50 25.62 7.65 0.73
N ALA A 51 25.83 8.43 1.79
CA ALA A 51 26.25 7.90 3.07
C ALA A 51 25.27 6.86 3.64
N ARG A 52 23.96 7.06 3.43
CA ARG A 52 22.95 6.10 3.90
C ARG A 52 22.94 4.81 3.07
N MET A 53 23.30 4.87 1.78
CA MET A 53 23.52 3.66 0.98
C MET A 53 24.68 2.83 1.51
N ASP A 54 25.79 3.48 1.90
CA ASP A 54 26.94 2.81 2.50
C ASP A 54 26.61 2.21 3.87
N ASP A 55 25.86 2.93 4.70
CA ASP A 55 25.35 2.44 5.98
C ASP A 55 24.46 1.20 5.78
N TRP A 56 23.51 1.27 4.84
CA TRP A 56 22.66 0.15 4.49
C TRP A 56 23.48 -1.08 4.10
N LYS A 57 24.47 -0.91 3.23
CA LYS A 57 25.35 -1.99 2.79
C LYS A 57 26.10 -2.65 3.95
N ARG A 58 26.53 -1.87 4.95
CA ARG A 58 27.20 -2.40 6.14
C ARG A 58 26.26 -3.15 7.07
N GLU A 59 25.03 -2.68 7.24
CA GLU A 59 24.10 -3.24 8.20
C GLU A 59 23.28 -4.41 7.67
N ILE A 60 22.97 -4.45 6.37
CA ILE A 60 22.12 -5.50 5.79
C ILE A 60 22.72 -6.89 5.91
N VAL A 61 24.03 -7.00 6.08
CA VAL A 61 24.74 -8.27 6.32
C VAL A 61 24.29 -8.97 7.61
N ARG A 62 23.69 -8.24 8.55
CA ARG A 62 23.12 -8.81 9.79
C ARG A 62 22.01 -9.82 9.52
N THR A 63 21.39 -9.74 8.35
CA THR A 63 20.37 -10.71 7.92
C THR A 63 20.94 -12.11 7.67
N GLY A 64 22.25 -12.24 7.43
CA GLY A 64 22.92 -13.50 7.18
C GLY A 64 22.66 -14.11 5.81
N ILE A 65 21.96 -13.42 4.91
CA ILE A 65 21.71 -13.83 3.53
C ILE A 65 22.22 -12.78 2.54
N PRO A 66 22.54 -13.15 1.28
CA PRO A 66 22.89 -12.17 0.27
C PRO A 66 21.68 -11.31 -0.10
N PHE A 67 21.89 -9.99 -0.20
CA PHE A 67 20.93 -9.03 -0.71
C PHE A 67 21.33 -8.51 -2.08
N TYR A 68 20.39 -8.46 -2.98
CA TYR A 68 20.52 -8.01 -4.36
C TYR A 68 19.68 -6.75 -4.55
N PRO A 69 20.27 -5.55 -4.41
CA PRO A 69 19.54 -4.30 -4.48
C PRO A 69 19.28 -3.86 -5.91
N VAL A 70 18.15 -3.21 -6.09
CA VAL A 70 17.76 -2.45 -7.28
C VAL A 70 18.06 -0.97 -7.02
N ILE A 71 18.36 -0.21 -8.05
CA ILE A 71 18.48 1.25 -7.95
C ILE A 71 17.10 1.90 -8.03
N GLY A 72 16.80 2.86 -7.13
CA GLY A 72 15.59 3.68 -7.16
C GLY A 72 15.88 5.14 -7.56
N ASN A 73 14.84 5.96 -7.70
CA ASN A 73 15.01 7.35 -8.10
C ASN A 73 15.74 8.20 -7.06
N HIS A 74 15.66 7.86 -5.78
CA HIS A 74 16.40 8.52 -4.71
C HIS A 74 17.83 8.01 -4.54
N ASP A 75 18.17 6.90 -5.17
CA ASP A 75 19.53 6.37 -5.23
C ASP A 75 20.34 6.99 -6.38
N HIS A 76 19.67 7.65 -7.31
CA HIS A 76 20.30 8.47 -8.35
C HIS A 76 20.74 9.81 -7.78
N VAL A 77 21.98 9.90 -7.37
CA VAL A 77 22.56 11.08 -6.71
C VAL A 77 23.30 11.93 -7.73
N GLY A 78 23.26 13.26 -7.54
CA GLY A 78 23.95 14.17 -8.47
C GLY A 78 23.23 14.33 -9.80
N LYS A 79 21.94 14.52 -9.75
CA LYS A 79 20.93 14.65 -10.84
C LYS A 79 21.29 15.57 -12.01
N GLN A 80 22.55 16.05 -12.08
CA GLN A 80 23.10 16.85 -13.17
C GLN A 80 23.92 15.94 -14.08
N GLY A 81 23.66 15.97 -15.37
CA GLY A 81 24.44 15.24 -16.37
C GLY A 81 23.77 14.00 -16.96
N GLY A 82 22.51 13.75 -16.60
CA GLY A 82 21.70 12.66 -17.16
C GLY A 82 21.88 11.33 -16.43
N ASP A 83 21.33 10.30 -17.02
CA ASP A 83 21.10 9.00 -16.41
C ASP A 83 22.37 8.30 -15.90
N LEU A 84 23.34 8.14 -16.77
CA LEU A 84 24.59 7.45 -16.44
C LEU A 84 25.39 8.13 -15.33
N GLN A 85 25.33 9.46 -15.23
CA GLN A 85 26.06 10.19 -14.18
C GLN A 85 25.29 10.19 -12.86
N SER A 86 23.98 10.21 -12.90
CA SER A 86 23.14 10.18 -11.69
C SER A 86 23.30 8.88 -10.91
N SER A 87 23.54 7.75 -11.57
CA SER A 87 23.76 6.43 -10.95
C SER A 87 25.23 6.15 -10.56
N ALA A 88 26.18 7.10 -10.78
CA ALA A 88 27.59 6.86 -10.55
C ALA A 88 27.94 6.56 -9.08
N GLU A 89 27.35 7.24 -8.12
CA GLU A 89 27.58 6.97 -6.69
C GLU A 89 26.99 5.61 -6.27
N TYR A 90 25.81 5.25 -6.79
CA TYR A 90 25.24 3.93 -6.58
C TYR A 90 26.20 2.83 -7.08
N ARG A 91 26.70 2.95 -8.33
CA ARG A 91 27.67 1.98 -8.87
C ARG A 91 28.92 1.84 -8.02
N LYS A 92 29.41 2.94 -7.47
CA LYS A 92 30.61 2.96 -6.63
C LYS A 92 30.38 2.28 -5.27
N ILE A 93 29.22 2.51 -4.64
CA ILE A 93 28.92 2.07 -3.29
C ILE A 93 28.30 0.66 -3.33
N ILE A 94 27.29 0.45 -4.14
CA ILE A 94 26.49 -0.76 -4.19
C ILE A 94 27.02 -1.76 -5.23
N GLY A 95 27.07 -1.32 -6.48
CA GLY A 95 27.47 -2.16 -7.61
C GLY A 95 26.71 -1.81 -8.89
N PRO A 96 26.71 -2.68 -9.89
CA PRO A 96 26.03 -2.43 -11.15
C PRO A 96 24.53 -2.26 -10.95
N GLU A 97 23.90 -1.35 -11.69
CA GLU A 97 22.46 -1.11 -11.67
C GLU A 97 21.66 -2.18 -12.42
N ASN A 98 22.32 -2.83 -13.41
CA ASN A 98 21.71 -3.89 -14.19
C ASN A 98 22.53 -5.17 -14.09
N TYR A 99 21.92 -6.24 -13.60
CA TYR A 99 22.58 -7.54 -13.51
C TYR A 99 21.54 -8.67 -13.51
N ALA A 100 22.01 -9.88 -13.77
CA ALA A 100 21.18 -11.07 -13.72
C ALA A 100 21.97 -12.27 -13.19
N PHE A 101 21.27 -13.20 -12.60
CA PHE A 101 21.84 -14.48 -12.16
C PHE A 101 20.80 -15.59 -12.24
N PHE A 102 21.27 -16.83 -12.23
CA PHE A 102 20.40 -18.00 -12.27
C PHE A 102 20.22 -18.59 -10.88
N ILE A 103 19.00 -19.02 -10.58
CA ILE A 103 18.63 -19.81 -9.42
C ILE A 103 18.12 -21.16 -9.95
N GLY A 104 19.00 -22.15 -10.04
CA GLY A 104 18.71 -23.37 -10.78
C GLY A 104 18.53 -23.06 -12.28
N LYS A 105 17.35 -23.36 -12.83
CA LYS A 105 17.00 -23.01 -14.22
C LYS A 105 16.34 -21.64 -14.36
N ASP A 106 15.83 -21.09 -13.28
CA ASP A 106 15.12 -19.82 -13.28
C ASP A 106 16.11 -18.65 -13.31
N VAL A 107 15.71 -17.53 -13.89
CA VAL A 107 16.54 -16.33 -13.97
C VAL A 107 15.96 -15.20 -13.13
N PHE A 108 16.84 -14.49 -12.46
CA PHE A 108 16.55 -13.28 -11.73
C PHE A 108 17.25 -12.10 -12.41
N PHE A 109 16.48 -11.07 -12.74
CA PHE A 109 16.95 -9.79 -13.25
C PHE A 109 16.81 -8.72 -12.17
N SER A 110 17.82 -7.88 -12.01
CA SER A 110 17.72 -6.56 -11.41
C SER A 110 17.95 -5.55 -12.52
N VAL A 111 17.00 -4.64 -12.74
CA VAL A 111 17.05 -3.68 -13.81
C VAL A 111 16.73 -2.27 -13.32
N ASP A 112 17.50 -1.31 -13.81
CA ASP A 112 17.22 0.10 -13.66
C ASP A 112 16.08 0.49 -14.60
N ASN A 113 14.98 1.00 -14.03
CA ASN A 113 13.84 1.50 -14.79
C ASN A 113 13.48 2.96 -14.46
N ILE A 114 14.51 3.72 -14.05
CA ILE A 114 14.45 5.16 -13.81
C ILE A 114 15.44 5.85 -14.75
N ILE A 115 14.96 6.69 -15.65
CA ILE A 115 15.78 7.37 -16.66
C ILE A 115 15.89 8.85 -16.32
N PHE A 116 16.99 9.28 -15.73
CA PHE A 116 17.22 10.69 -15.41
C PHE A 116 17.53 11.50 -16.66
N THR A 117 16.91 12.68 -16.73
CA THR A 117 17.13 13.66 -17.80
C THR A 117 18.11 14.75 -17.36
N ALA A 118 18.75 15.43 -18.32
CA ALA A 118 19.77 16.46 -18.02
C ALA A 118 19.22 17.69 -17.24
N ASP A 119 17.91 17.87 -17.23
CA ASP A 119 17.20 18.95 -16.52
C ASP A 119 16.77 18.58 -15.10
N LYS A 120 17.30 17.50 -14.54
CA LYS A 120 17.07 16.97 -13.19
C LYS A 120 15.70 16.28 -12.97
N GLY A 121 14.92 16.09 -14.02
CA GLY A 121 13.74 15.25 -14.00
C GLY A 121 14.10 13.78 -14.27
N TYR A 122 13.13 12.90 -14.14
CA TYR A 122 13.26 11.52 -14.61
C TYR A 122 11.98 11.04 -15.27
N ASN A 123 12.13 10.04 -16.14
CA ASN A 123 11.04 9.25 -16.67
C ASN A 123 11.11 7.84 -16.09
N GLU A 124 9.96 7.26 -15.81
CA GLU A 124 9.86 5.83 -15.48
C GLU A 124 9.90 5.03 -16.77
N GLY A 125 10.77 4.04 -16.86
CA GLY A 125 10.89 3.23 -18.06
C GLY A 125 12.25 2.55 -18.23
N TYR A 126 12.35 1.78 -19.29
CA TYR A 126 13.57 1.05 -19.64
C TYR A 126 14.33 1.79 -20.74
N ALA A 127 15.53 2.23 -20.42
CA ALA A 127 16.44 2.77 -21.43
C ALA A 127 16.88 1.66 -22.43
N ASP A 128 17.32 2.06 -23.62
CA ASP A 128 17.72 1.12 -24.69
C ASP A 128 18.81 0.14 -24.25
N HIS A 129 19.75 0.57 -23.41
CA HIS A 129 20.83 -0.27 -22.90
C HIS A 129 20.32 -1.33 -21.93
N VAL A 130 19.26 -1.04 -21.14
CA VAL A 130 18.61 -2.00 -20.26
C VAL A 130 17.90 -3.09 -21.06
N LEU A 131 17.14 -2.69 -22.08
CA LEU A 131 16.48 -3.64 -23.01
C LEU A 131 17.50 -4.49 -23.75
N ALA A 132 18.64 -3.90 -24.17
CA ALA A 132 19.73 -4.63 -24.81
C ALA A 132 20.38 -5.64 -23.86
N PHE A 133 20.56 -5.26 -22.58
CA PHE A 133 21.06 -6.17 -21.54
C PHE A 133 20.13 -7.37 -21.34
N VAL A 134 18.82 -7.12 -21.13
CA VAL A 134 17.83 -8.20 -20.97
C VAL A 134 17.80 -9.11 -22.20
N ARG A 135 17.78 -8.55 -23.41
CA ARG A 135 17.86 -9.31 -24.67
C ARG A 135 19.12 -10.17 -24.75
N GLY A 136 20.23 -9.67 -24.23
CA GLY A 136 21.50 -10.40 -24.19
C GLY A 136 21.42 -11.64 -23.30
N VAL A 137 20.88 -11.48 -22.09
CA VAL A 137 20.73 -12.56 -21.11
C VAL A 137 19.71 -13.61 -21.55
N MET A 138 18.58 -13.17 -22.15
CA MET A 138 17.52 -14.06 -22.63
C MET A 138 17.99 -15.13 -23.64
N LYS A 139 19.11 -14.90 -24.31
CA LYS A 139 19.72 -15.93 -25.20
C LYS A 139 20.17 -17.18 -24.47
N TYR A 140 20.37 -17.10 -23.16
CA TYR A 140 20.85 -18.18 -22.31
C TYR A 140 19.77 -18.75 -21.39
N VAL A 141 18.57 -18.17 -21.41
CA VAL A 141 17.45 -18.58 -20.53
C VAL A 141 16.76 -19.81 -21.13
N PRO A 142 16.65 -20.92 -20.36
CA PRO A 142 15.90 -22.10 -20.81
C PRO A 142 14.44 -21.78 -21.08
N ALA A 143 13.84 -22.39 -22.08
CA ALA A 143 12.44 -22.14 -22.50
C ALA A 143 11.41 -22.45 -21.39
N ASP A 144 11.76 -23.33 -20.43
CA ASP A 144 10.89 -23.70 -19.30
C ASP A 144 11.29 -23.00 -17.97
N ALA A 145 12.15 -21.98 -18.05
CA ALA A 145 12.51 -21.16 -16.89
C ALA A 145 11.37 -20.19 -16.52
N GLU A 146 11.21 -19.96 -15.22
CA GLU A 146 10.46 -18.80 -14.72
C GLU A 146 11.39 -17.60 -14.57
N ILE A 147 10.86 -16.41 -14.79
CA ILE A 147 11.61 -15.16 -14.75
C ILE A 147 11.14 -14.32 -13.58
N TYR A 148 12.09 -13.79 -12.82
CA TYR A 148 11.87 -12.81 -11.77
C TYR A 148 12.56 -11.51 -12.18
N VAL A 149 11.81 -10.42 -12.22
CA VAL A 149 12.34 -9.09 -12.55
C VAL A 149 12.16 -8.18 -11.36
N ALA A 150 13.25 -7.82 -10.70
CA ALA A 150 13.24 -6.78 -9.69
C ALA A 150 13.54 -5.43 -10.34
N GLN A 151 12.70 -4.46 -10.07
CA GLN A 151 12.77 -3.10 -10.59
C GLN A 151 12.23 -2.13 -9.53
N HIS A 152 12.48 -0.83 -9.69
CA HIS A 152 11.97 0.13 -8.73
C HIS A 152 10.54 0.57 -9.03
N SER A 153 10.31 1.22 -10.17
CA SER A 153 8.97 1.66 -10.56
C SER A 153 8.12 0.51 -11.10
N PRO A 154 6.83 0.40 -10.71
CA PRO A 154 5.95 -0.61 -11.27
C PRO A 154 5.65 -0.36 -12.76
N LEU A 155 5.27 -1.42 -13.49
CA LEU A 155 4.95 -1.36 -14.92
C LEU A 155 3.82 -0.36 -15.24
N ALA A 156 2.89 -0.16 -14.31
CA ALA A 156 1.80 0.82 -14.44
C ALA A 156 2.24 2.26 -14.15
N GLY A 157 3.48 2.46 -13.66
CA GLY A 157 4.00 3.76 -13.26
C GLY A 157 3.28 4.39 -12.07
N ARG A 158 3.70 5.61 -11.74
CA ARG A 158 3.09 6.41 -10.67
C ARG A 158 1.81 7.12 -11.12
N ASP A 159 1.77 7.54 -12.39
CA ASP A 159 0.72 8.41 -12.92
C ASP A 159 -0.44 7.62 -13.54
N ASN A 160 -1.54 7.45 -12.80
CA ASN A 160 -2.87 7.03 -13.30
C ASN A 160 -2.88 5.79 -14.21
N GLY A 161 -2.00 4.82 -13.96
CA GLY A 161 -1.98 3.56 -14.68
C GLY A 161 -1.43 3.66 -16.11
N LYS A 162 -0.74 4.73 -16.47
CA LYS A 162 0.06 4.74 -17.70
C LYS A 162 1.24 3.80 -17.53
N ARG A 163 1.42 2.92 -18.53
CA ARG A 163 2.61 2.06 -18.56
C ARG A 163 3.87 2.90 -18.71
N ILE A 164 4.91 2.53 -17.98
CA ILE A 164 6.23 3.14 -18.09
C ILE A 164 6.84 2.92 -19.47
N LEU A 165 7.78 3.76 -19.86
CA LEU A 165 8.42 3.70 -21.18
C LEU A 165 9.07 2.33 -21.43
N GLY A 166 8.97 1.81 -22.64
CA GLY A 166 9.58 0.53 -23.02
C GLY A 166 8.92 -0.73 -22.45
N THR A 167 7.77 -0.61 -21.72
CA THR A 167 7.07 -1.77 -21.15
C THR A 167 6.74 -2.82 -22.20
N SER A 168 6.25 -2.42 -23.39
CA SER A 168 5.90 -3.38 -24.43
C SER A 168 7.12 -4.13 -24.94
N ASP A 169 8.26 -3.46 -25.08
CA ASP A 169 9.51 -4.08 -25.52
C ASP A 169 10.04 -5.06 -24.46
N MET A 170 9.96 -4.68 -23.18
CA MET A 170 10.32 -5.56 -22.07
C MET A 170 9.43 -6.82 -22.06
N LEU A 171 8.12 -6.67 -22.14
CA LEU A 171 7.20 -7.80 -22.15
C LEU A 171 7.40 -8.72 -23.37
N ASN A 172 7.69 -8.16 -24.54
CA ASN A 172 8.03 -8.94 -25.74
C ASN A 172 9.33 -9.73 -25.58
N LEU A 173 10.33 -9.19 -24.86
CA LEU A 173 11.58 -9.91 -24.59
C LEU A 173 11.37 -11.11 -23.67
N LEU A 174 10.36 -11.07 -22.80
CA LEU A 174 10.05 -12.10 -21.81
C LEU A 174 8.94 -13.05 -22.25
N GLU A 175 8.41 -12.86 -23.47
CA GLU A 175 7.30 -13.65 -24.00
C GLU A 175 7.61 -15.16 -23.98
N GLY A 176 6.60 -15.95 -23.61
CA GLY A 176 6.72 -17.41 -23.49
C GLY A 176 7.17 -17.90 -22.11
N HIS A 177 7.55 -17.00 -21.20
CA HIS A 177 7.95 -17.34 -19.84
C HIS A 177 6.94 -16.83 -18.80
N LYS A 178 6.72 -17.62 -17.75
CA LYS A 178 6.05 -17.11 -16.55
C LYS A 178 6.97 -16.10 -15.89
N THR A 179 6.49 -14.88 -15.75
CA THR A 179 7.29 -13.76 -15.23
C THR A 179 6.61 -13.13 -14.02
N LEU A 180 7.38 -12.93 -12.97
CA LEU A 180 6.99 -12.15 -11.79
C LEU A 180 7.85 -10.90 -11.68
N PHE A 181 7.23 -9.74 -11.82
CA PHE A 181 7.84 -8.45 -11.49
C PHE A 181 7.67 -8.15 -10.01
N LEU A 182 8.73 -7.65 -9.39
CA LEU A 182 8.78 -7.16 -8.02
C LEU A 182 9.15 -5.69 -8.08
N SER A 183 8.30 -4.81 -7.56
CA SER A 183 8.52 -3.35 -7.59
C SER A 183 8.21 -2.67 -6.26
N GLY A 184 8.80 -1.49 -6.04
CA GLY A 184 8.58 -0.58 -4.92
C GLY A 184 7.95 0.74 -5.38
N HIS A 185 8.55 1.89 -5.04
CA HIS A 185 8.29 3.24 -5.53
C HIS A 185 6.94 3.85 -5.16
N ASN A 186 5.85 3.12 -5.29
CA ASN A 186 4.52 3.62 -4.94
C ASN A 186 4.22 3.52 -3.45
N GLU A 187 5.06 2.78 -2.71
CA GLU A 187 4.94 2.58 -1.26
C GLU A 187 3.54 2.04 -0.86
N GLN A 188 3.00 1.16 -1.68
CA GLN A 188 1.68 0.55 -1.52
C GLN A 188 1.76 -0.95 -1.81
N SER A 189 0.87 -1.72 -1.22
CA SER A 189 0.72 -3.13 -1.59
C SER A 189 -0.31 -3.28 -2.70
N LYS A 190 0.14 -3.63 -3.90
CA LYS A 190 -0.74 -3.79 -5.06
C LYS A 190 -0.26 -4.90 -5.99
N PRO A 191 -1.03 -5.97 -6.18
CA PRO A 191 -0.80 -6.94 -7.23
C PRO A 191 -1.44 -6.49 -8.53
N ASP A 192 -0.74 -6.69 -9.65
CA ASP A 192 -1.25 -6.47 -11.00
C ASP A 192 -0.97 -7.70 -11.89
N SER A 193 -1.72 -7.83 -12.98
CA SER A 193 -1.55 -8.88 -13.99
C SER A 193 -1.53 -8.29 -15.39
N TYR A 194 -0.60 -8.76 -16.21
CA TYR A 194 -0.40 -8.31 -17.59
C TYR A 194 -0.54 -9.50 -18.55
N GLY A 195 -1.73 -10.11 -18.56
CA GLY A 195 -2.00 -11.36 -19.23
C GLY A 195 -1.89 -12.58 -18.30
N ASN A 196 -1.84 -13.79 -18.88
CA ASN A 196 -1.91 -15.01 -18.10
C ASN A 196 -0.60 -15.37 -17.37
N ASP A 197 0.54 -14.99 -17.96
CA ASP A 197 1.86 -15.45 -17.53
C ASP A 197 2.71 -14.36 -16.89
N VAL A 198 2.26 -13.10 -16.88
CA VAL A 198 2.99 -11.97 -16.30
C VAL A 198 2.21 -11.39 -15.13
N LYS A 199 2.82 -11.43 -13.96
CA LYS A 199 2.30 -10.83 -12.72
C LYS A 199 3.28 -9.80 -12.20
N GLU A 200 2.77 -8.82 -11.50
CA GLU A 200 3.56 -7.85 -10.75
C GLU A 200 3.07 -7.75 -9.32
N HIS A 201 4.00 -7.67 -8.39
CA HIS A 201 3.72 -7.30 -7.01
C HIS A 201 4.45 -6.00 -6.70
N ASN A 202 3.69 -4.92 -6.59
CA ASN A 202 4.19 -3.68 -6.01
C ASN A 202 4.14 -3.83 -4.49
N ILE A 203 5.28 -3.66 -3.83
CA ILE A 203 5.47 -3.99 -2.43
C ILE A 203 5.52 -2.71 -1.62
N ALA A 204 4.78 -2.68 -0.52
CA ALA A 204 4.74 -1.56 0.41
C ALA A 204 6.10 -1.30 1.05
N ALA A 205 6.33 -0.05 1.45
CA ALA A 205 7.60 0.40 1.98
C ALA A 205 7.88 -0.15 3.39
N ILE A 206 9.13 -0.58 3.63
CA ILE A 206 9.57 -1.00 4.97
C ILE A 206 9.67 0.19 5.93
N CYS A 207 9.77 1.41 5.41
CA CYS A 207 9.77 2.63 6.22
C CYS A 207 8.37 3.07 6.67
N GLY A 208 7.30 2.43 6.19
CA GLY A 208 5.94 2.95 6.33
C GLY A 208 5.76 4.24 5.53
N THR A 209 5.17 5.28 6.10
CA THR A 209 5.13 6.59 5.47
C THR A 209 6.33 7.43 5.91
N TRP A 210 7.46 7.27 5.19
CA TRP A 210 8.66 8.12 5.33
C TRP A 210 9.20 8.21 6.75
N TRP A 211 9.14 7.13 7.52
CA TRP A 211 9.51 7.05 8.94
C TRP A 211 8.64 7.91 9.89
N ASP A 212 7.56 8.50 9.39
CA ASP A 212 6.61 9.28 10.19
C ASP A 212 5.45 8.44 10.74
N ALA A 213 5.10 7.36 10.04
CA ALA A 213 4.05 6.41 10.43
C ALA A 213 4.50 4.96 10.23
N TYR A 214 3.92 4.04 11.01
CA TYR A 214 4.15 2.59 10.89
C TYR A 214 3.36 1.96 9.74
N HIS A 215 2.33 2.66 9.24
CA HIS A 215 1.58 2.28 8.05
C HIS A 215 2.01 3.11 6.86
N CYS A 216 1.96 2.49 5.68
CA CYS A 216 2.00 3.22 4.41
C CYS A 216 0.69 3.99 4.20
N ALA A 217 0.71 4.96 3.30
CA ALA A 217 -0.43 5.87 3.08
C ALA A 217 -1.72 5.14 2.65
N ASP A 218 -1.62 3.94 2.07
CA ASP A 218 -2.73 3.06 1.71
C ASP A 218 -3.28 2.22 2.88
N GLY A 219 -2.61 2.25 4.05
CA GLY A 219 -2.95 1.47 5.23
C GLY A 219 -2.29 0.09 5.28
N THR A 220 -1.35 -0.22 4.40
CA THR A 220 -0.51 -1.40 4.55
C THR A 220 0.47 -1.18 5.70
N PRO A 221 0.57 -2.06 6.70
CA PRO A 221 1.60 -1.94 7.73
C PRO A 221 2.98 -2.04 7.10
N ARG A 222 3.97 -1.30 7.61
CA ARG A 222 5.36 -1.41 7.14
C ARG A 222 5.83 -2.85 7.21
N GLY A 223 6.54 -3.32 6.19
CA GLY A 223 6.92 -4.72 6.12
C GLY A 223 7.65 -5.10 4.84
N TYR A 224 7.62 -6.37 4.55
CA TYR A 224 8.25 -6.97 3.37
C TYR A 224 7.53 -8.25 2.94
N LYS A 225 7.83 -8.73 1.75
CA LYS A 225 7.13 -9.89 1.19
C LYS A 225 8.08 -11.08 1.03
N ILE A 226 7.62 -12.26 1.40
CA ILE A 226 8.40 -13.49 1.35
C ILE A 226 7.79 -14.41 0.32
N TYR A 227 8.62 -14.87 -0.60
CA TYR A 227 8.27 -15.83 -1.66
C TYR A 227 9.01 -17.14 -1.42
N THR A 228 8.28 -18.23 -1.48
CA THR A 228 8.85 -19.57 -1.37
C THR A 228 8.48 -20.38 -2.61
N LYS A 229 9.48 -21.02 -3.22
CA LYS A 229 9.27 -21.93 -4.35
C LYS A 229 9.65 -23.34 -3.92
N GLU A 230 8.64 -24.21 -3.82
CA GLU A 230 8.82 -25.61 -3.45
C GLU A 230 8.16 -26.49 -4.51
N ALA A 231 8.88 -27.51 -5.00
CA ALA A 231 8.41 -28.42 -6.03
C ALA A 231 7.76 -27.70 -7.24
N GLY A 232 8.30 -26.56 -7.65
CA GLY A 232 7.81 -25.76 -8.76
C GLY A 232 6.59 -24.89 -8.44
N LYS A 233 6.06 -24.92 -7.23
CA LYS A 233 4.94 -24.08 -6.79
C LYS A 233 5.48 -22.88 -6.04
N LEU A 234 5.14 -21.65 -6.53
CA LEU A 234 5.44 -20.40 -5.86
C LEU A 234 4.29 -20.04 -4.90
N THR A 235 4.65 -19.74 -3.66
CA THR A 235 3.76 -19.21 -2.64
C THR A 235 4.38 -17.96 -2.02
N TRP A 236 3.60 -17.12 -1.40
CA TRP A 236 4.07 -15.91 -0.74
C TRP A 236 3.17 -15.49 0.42
N TYR A 237 3.71 -14.65 1.27
CA TYR A 237 2.96 -13.91 2.28
C TYR A 237 3.65 -12.58 2.60
N TYR A 238 2.87 -11.63 3.06
CA TYR A 238 3.38 -10.37 3.58
C TYR A 238 3.77 -10.51 5.05
N LYS A 239 4.92 -9.98 5.44
CA LYS A 239 5.41 -9.97 6.83
C LYS A 239 5.45 -8.53 7.31
N ALA A 240 4.47 -8.14 8.14
CA ALA A 240 4.48 -6.86 8.83
C ALA A 240 5.56 -6.87 9.94
N ILE A 241 6.30 -5.78 10.07
CA ILE A 241 7.34 -5.61 11.08
C ILE A 241 6.73 -5.70 12.48
N GLY A 242 7.38 -6.47 13.37
CA GLY A 242 6.94 -6.67 14.76
C GLY A 242 5.75 -7.63 14.93
N HIS A 243 5.20 -8.17 13.84
CA HIS A 243 4.06 -9.08 13.88
C HIS A 243 4.43 -10.50 13.47
N ASP A 244 3.64 -11.47 13.88
CA ASP A 244 3.72 -12.84 13.40
C ASP A 244 3.28 -12.93 11.92
N LYS A 245 3.74 -13.96 11.19
CA LYS A 245 3.38 -14.20 9.78
C LYS A 245 1.87 -14.40 9.54
N ASN A 246 1.10 -14.67 10.60
CA ASN A 246 -0.36 -14.80 10.52
C ASN A 246 -1.09 -13.46 10.62
N PHE A 247 -0.40 -12.37 10.88
CA PHE A 247 -0.97 -11.03 10.83
C PHE A 247 -1.09 -10.58 9.36
N GLN A 248 -2.24 -10.87 8.76
CA GLN A 248 -2.52 -10.63 7.33
C GLN A 248 -3.71 -9.69 7.10
N VAL A 249 -4.43 -9.37 8.16
CA VAL A 249 -5.68 -8.60 8.09
C VAL A 249 -5.82 -7.74 9.33
N GLU A 250 -6.25 -6.51 9.15
CA GLU A 250 -6.77 -5.65 10.22
C GLU A 250 -8.28 -5.53 10.10
N ILE A 251 -8.97 -5.59 11.23
CA ILE A 251 -10.43 -5.47 11.31
C ILE A 251 -10.79 -4.19 12.04
N PHE A 252 -11.65 -3.39 11.43
CA PHE A 252 -12.20 -2.17 12.02
C PHE A 252 -13.70 -2.37 12.29
N LYS A 253 -14.10 -1.99 13.51
CA LYS A 253 -15.51 -1.99 13.91
C LYS A 253 -16.27 -0.83 13.26
N PRO A 254 -17.60 -0.89 13.18
CA PRO A 254 -18.41 0.28 12.83
C PRO A 254 -18.04 1.49 13.70
N GLY A 255 -18.04 2.68 13.10
CA GLY A 255 -17.60 3.94 13.72
C GLY A 255 -16.11 4.23 13.61
N GLN A 256 -15.28 3.30 13.17
CA GLN A 256 -13.82 3.47 13.09
C GLN A 256 -13.33 3.95 11.71
N THR A 257 -14.12 3.84 10.67
CA THR A 257 -13.74 4.21 9.30
C THR A 257 -14.53 5.40 8.77
N LEU A 258 -13.93 6.15 7.84
CA LEU A 258 -14.49 7.42 7.38
C LEU A 258 -15.59 7.27 6.33
N LYS A 259 -15.37 6.38 5.33
CA LYS A 259 -16.32 6.25 4.20
C LYS A 259 -17.43 5.23 4.45
N HIS A 260 -17.18 4.28 5.32
CA HIS A 260 -18.12 3.18 5.62
C HIS A 260 -18.33 3.05 7.13
N PRO A 261 -18.80 4.10 7.82
CA PRO A 261 -18.87 4.16 9.28
C PRO A 261 -19.79 3.11 9.90
N ASN A 262 -20.75 2.57 9.14
CA ASN A 262 -21.71 1.58 9.64
C ASN A 262 -21.33 0.14 9.30
N SER A 263 -20.11 -0.08 8.78
CA SER A 263 -19.65 -1.39 8.34
C SER A 263 -18.50 -1.91 9.20
N VAL A 264 -18.43 -3.23 9.34
CA VAL A 264 -17.19 -3.89 9.72
C VAL A 264 -16.29 -3.90 8.48
N ILE A 265 -15.08 -3.39 8.63
CA ILE A 265 -14.12 -3.26 7.54
C ILE A 265 -12.95 -4.19 7.77
N ALA A 266 -12.59 -4.97 6.75
CA ALA A 266 -11.36 -5.74 6.69
C ALA A 266 -10.36 -5.06 5.75
N ASN A 267 -9.19 -4.72 6.26
CA ASN A 267 -8.03 -4.31 5.49
C ASN A 267 -7.18 -5.54 5.19
N VAL A 268 -7.11 -5.96 3.92
CA VAL A 268 -6.39 -7.15 3.46
C VAL A 268 -5.31 -6.70 2.48
N TRP A 269 -4.22 -6.20 3.00
CA TRP A 269 -3.17 -5.50 2.21
C TRP A 269 -2.45 -6.35 1.17
N ASP A 270 -2.39 -7.67 1.32
CA ASP A 270 -1.80 -8.58 0.33
C ASP A 270 -2.84 -9.20 -0.63
N TRP A 271 -4.04 -8.62 -0.68
CA TRP A 271 -5.16 -9.10 -1.46
C TRP A 271 -4.86 -9.14 -2.97
N ASN A 272 -5.33 -10.19 -3.61
CA ASN A 272 -5.50 -10.31 -5.05
C ASN A 272 -6.84 -11.00 -5.36
N PRO A 273 -7.29 -11.08 -6.64
CA PRO A 273 -8.59 -11.66 -6.99
C PRO A 273 -8.82 -13.11 -6.57
N ASP A 274 -7.76 -13.85 -6.25
CA ASP A 274 -7.85 -15.26 -5.83
C ASP A 274 -8.16 -15.41 -4.32
N TRP A 275 -8.12 -14.33 -3.55
CA TRP A 275 -8.52 -14.35 -2.15
C TRP A 275 -10.03 -14.44 -2.01
N LYS A 276 -10.49 -15.11 -0.93
CA LYS A 276 -11.90 -15.18 -0.54
C LYS A 276 -12.08 -14.45 0.78
N ILE A 277 -12.94 -13.43 0.78
CA ILE A 277 -13.25 -12.62 1.96
C ILE A 277 -14.75 -12.70 2.15
N GLU A 278 -15.16 -13.45 3.17
CA GLU A 278 -16.55 -13.81 3.45
C GLU A 278 -16.92 -13.37 4.86
N TRP A 279 -18.20 -13.20 5.11
CA TRP A 279 -18.66 -12.81 6.41
C TRP A 279 -19.95 -13.52 6.83
N TYR A 280 -20.17 -13.53 8.13
CA TYR A 280 -21.30 -14.17 8.79
C TYR A 280 -21.88 -13.18 9.79
N GLU A 281 -23.21 -13.15 9.91
CA GLU A 281 -23.94 -12.42 10.95
C GLU A 281 -24.57 -13.43 11.90
N ASP A 282 -24.21 -13.38 13.16
CA ASP A 282 -24.69 -14.32 14.20
C ASP A 282 -24.58 -15.79 13.77
N GLY A 283 -23.48 -16.13 13.12
CA GLY A 283 -23.20 -17.49 12.59
C GLY A 283 -23.89 -17.82 11.26
N LYS A 284 -24.73 -16.94 10.73
CA LYS A 284 -25.38 -17.16 9.43
C LYS A 284 -24.49 -16.61 8.30
N PRO A 285 -24.19 -17.40 7.26
CA PRO A 285 -23.40 -16.94 6.13
C PRO A 285 -24.14 -15.85 5.33
N MET A 286 -23.45 -14.75 5.09
CA MET A 286 -23.96 -13.60 4.35
C MET A 286 -23.31 -13.47 2.96
N GLY A 287 -22.28 -14.27 2.68
CA GLY A 287 -21.58 -14.28 1.41
C GLY A 287 -20.25 -13.50 1.45
N ARG A 288 -19.84 -12.95 0.31
CA ARG A 288 -18.61 -12.17 0.21
C ARG A 288 -18.81 -10.77 0.76
N MET A 289 -17.76 -10.22 1.39
CA MET A 289 -17.69 -8.80 1.72
C MET A 289 -17.57 -7.97 0.44
N ASP A 290 -18.13 -6.76 0.44
CA ASP A 290 -18.03 -5.83 -0.67
C ASP A 290 -16.65 -5.17 -0.73
N LYS A 291 -15.97 -5.25 -1.88
CA LYS A 291 -14.72 -4.52 -2.08
C LYS A 291 -14.99 -3.02 -2.16
N VAL A 292 -14.33 -2.24 -1.33
CA VAL A 292 -14.56 -0.79 -1.18
C VAL A 292 -13.25 -0.01 -1.25
N ARG A 293 -13.36 1.30 -1.38
CA ARG A 293 -12.23 2.23 -1.18
C ARG A 293 -12.38 2.92 0.17
N GLU A 294 -11.39 2.73 1.03
CA GLU A 294 -11.38 3.30 2.37
C GLU A 294 -10.02 3.92 2.70
N TYR A 295 -9.99 4.80 3.69
CA TYR A 295 -8.79 5.37 4.30
C TYR A 295 -8.43 4.57 5.55
N SER A 296 -7.13 4.34 5.77
CA SER A 296 -6.67 3.68 6.99
C SER A 296 -6.89 4.55 8.22
N PRO A 297 -7.70 4.12 9.20
CA PRO A 297 -7.83 4.84 10.47
C PRO A 297 -6.52 4.89 11.25
N LEU A 298 -5.70 3.83 11.15
CA LEU A 298 -4.42 3.73 11.85
C LEU A 298 -3.41 4.72 11.30
N HIS A 299 -3.25 4.77 9.97
CA HIS A 299 -2.37 5.76 9.34
C HIS A 299 -2.78 7.20 9.67
N ILE A 300 -4.09 7.50 9.64
CA ILE A 300 -4.61 8.82 10.04
C ILE A 300 -4.23 9.15 11.48
N ALA A 301 -4.42 8.21 12.40
CA ALA A 301 -4.11 8.41 13.82
C ALA A 301 -2.61 8.58 14.07
N GLU A 302 -1.77 7.79 13.41
CA GLU A 302 -0.30 7.86 13.51
C GLU A 302 0.22 9.20 12.99
N MET A 303 -0.22 9.62 11.80
CA MET A 303 0.18 10.90 11.21
C MET A 303 -0.28 12.08 12.07
N LYS A 304 -1.52 12.03 12.56
CA LYS A 304 -2.04 13.05 13.48
C LYS A 304 -1.19 13.14 14.74
N ALA A 305 -0.93 12.03 15.41
CA ALA A 305 -0.12 12.00 16.64
C ALA A 305 1.30 12.53 16.42
N LYS A 306 1.96 12.13 15.31
CA LYS A 306 3.31 12.60 14.95
C LYS A 306 3.34 14.12 14.77
N TYR A 307 2.44 14.67 13.97
CA TYR A 307 2.48 16.08 13.58
C TYR A 307 1.91 17.01 14.65
N GLU A 308 0.96 16.56 15.46
CA GLU A 308 0.56 17.28 16.69
C GLU A 308 1.73 17.42 17.66
N ALA A 309 2.52 16.35 17.87
CA ALA A 309 3.70 16.39 18.71
C ALA A 309 4.78 17.34 18.20
N LEU A 310 4.87 17.54 16.88
CA LEU A 310 5.79 18.48 16.25
C LEU A 310 5.24 19.90 16.18
N GLY A 311 3.95 20.13 16.45
CA GLY A 311 3.28 21.42 16.25
C GLY A 311 3.25 21.85 14.77
N GLN A 312 3.15 20.89 13.85
CA GLN A 312 3.22 21.09 12.40
C GLN A 312 2.05 20.38 11.70
N GLU A 313 1.84 20.71 10.43
CA GLU A 313 0.94 19.97 9.54
C GLU A 313 1.75 19.08 8.59
N PRO A 314 1.27 17.86 8.29
CA PRO A 314 1.93 16.98 7.34
C PRO A 314 1.88 17.58 5.93
N SER A 315 2.91 17.39 5.14
CA SER A 315 2.88 17.69 3.71
C SER A 315 1.77 16.90 3.04
N SER A 316 1.04 17.49 2.09
CA SER A 316 -0.12 16.88 1.43
C SER A 316 0.18 15.53 0.77
N TRP A 317 1.39 15.32 0.27
CA TRP A 317 1.83 14.07 -0.34
C TRP A 317 2.06 12.92 0.65
N LYS A 318 2.20 13.22 1.96
CA LYS A 318 2.24 12.23 3.06
C LYS A 318 0.84 11.86 3.58
N GLY A 319 -0.20 12.47 3.05
CA GLY A 319 -1.59 12.23 3.48
C GLY A 319 -2.06 10.81 3.19
N THR A 320 -2.99 10.33 4.02
CA THR A 320 -3.63 9.02 3.84
C THR A 320 -4.31 8.93 2.46
N LYS A 321 -4.10 7.83 1.77
CA LYS A 321 -4.69 7.55 0.46
C LYS A 321 -5.80 6.52 0.59
N ALA A 322 -6.91 6.73 -0.11
CA ALA A 322 -7.97 5.73 -0.19
C ALA A 322 -7.49 4.55 -1.05
N ALA A 323 -7.45 3.36 -0.46
CA ALA A 323 -6.98 2.14 -1.11
C ALA A 323 -8.12 1.17 -1.43
N GLU A 324 -7.83 0.16 -2.28
CA GLU A 324 -8.82 -0.80 -2.80
C GLU A 324 -8.71 -2.19 -2.17
N HIS A 325 -7.83 -2.39 -1.20
CA HIS A 325 -7.71 -3.66 -0.48
C HIS A 325 -8.52 -3.70 0.82
N TYR A 326 -9.59 -2.88 0.86
CA TYR A 326 -10.57 -2.85 1.93
C TYR A 326 -11.87 -3.54 1.53
N PHE A 327 -12.50 -4.20 2.51
CA PHE A 327 -13.73 -4.97 2.32
C PHE A 327 -14.71 -4.63 3.41
N ALA A 328 -15.97 -4.39 3.02
CA ALA A 328 -17.04 -3.97 3.91
C ALA A 328 -18.08 -5.06 4.10
N ALA A 329 -18.49 -5.28 5.33
CA ALA A 329 -19.69 -6.01 5.71
C ALA A 329 -20.60 -5.05 6.48
N THR A 330 -21.79 -4.81 5.97
CA THR A 330 -22.78 -3.94 6.64
C THR A 330 -23.79 -4.82 7.37
N PRO A 331 -23.64 -5.01 8.69
CA PRO A 331 -24.51 -5.86 9.47
C PRO A 331 -25.89 -5.24 9.67
N SER A 332 -26.88 -6.07 10.04
CA SER A 332 -28.17 -5.56 10.48
C SER A 332 -28.05 -4.85 11.83
N GLN A 333 -29.01 -3.98 12.12
CA GLN A 333 -29.04 -3.24 13.41
C GLN A 333 -29.21 -4.17 14.65
N TYR A 334 -29.51 -5.45 14.44
CA TYR A 334 -29.71 -6.42 15.52
C TYR A 334 -28.56 -7.43 15.63
N ALA A 335 -27.54 -7.30 14.77
CA ALA A 335 -26.38 -8.18 14.79
C ALA A 335 -25.66 -8.13 16.14
N LYS A 336 -25.34 -9.27 16.69
CA LYS A 336 -24.56 -9.40 17.93
C LYS A 336 -23.11 -9.69 17.64
N THR A 337 -22.85 -10.44 16.58
CA THR A 337 -21.51 -10.82 16.16
C THR A 337 -21.40 -10.78 14.64
N VAL A 338 -20.34 -10.15 14.15
CA VAL A 338 -19.92 -10.28 12.75
C VAL A 338 -18.64 -11.09 12.72
N THR A 339 -18.68 -12.23 12.04
CA THR A 339 -17.48 -13.04 11.81
C THR A 339 -16.96 -12.77 10.41
N VAL A 340 -15.70 -12.40 10.29
CA VAL A 340 -14.99 -12.20 9.01
C VAL A 340 -14.04 -13.36 8.78
N SER A 341 -14.18 -14.03 7.64
CA SER A 341 -13.33 -15.15 7.20
C SER A 341 -12.54 -14.77 5.97
N VAL A 342 -11.22 -14.76 6.08
CA VAL A 342 -10.30 -14.37 5.00
C VAL A 342 -9.44 -15.56 4.63
N THR A 343 -9.53 -16.01 3.38
CA THR A 343 -8.75 -17.15 2.86
C THR A 343 -7.84 -16.69 1.73
N ASN A 344 -6.54 -16.94 1.85
CA ASN A 344 -5.57 -16.61 0.81
C ASN A 344 -5.58 -17.62 -0.36
N PRO A 345 -4.90 -17.36 -1.49
CA PRO A 345 -4.84 -18.26 -2.65
C PRO A 345 -4.24 -19.63 -2.36
N PHE A 346 -3.58 -19.78 -1.22
CA PHE A 346 -2.89 -21.02 -0.82
C PHE A 346 -3.71 -21.89 0.15
N GLY A 347 -4.94 -21.43 0.50
CA GLY A 347 -5.89 -22.16 1.35
C GLY A 347 -5.72 -21.89 2.85
N GLN A 348 -4.86 -20.96 3.25
CA GLN A 348 -4.77 -20.54 4.65
C GLN A 348 -5.91 -19.57 4.97
N THR A 349 -6.60 -19.80 6.09
CA THR A 349 -7.77 -19.01 6.51
C THR A 349 -7.53 -18.38 7.86
N TRP A 350 -7.92 -17.12 7.99
CA TRP A 350 -7.99 -16.35 9.24
C TRP A 350 -9.43 -16.00 9.52
N VAL A 351 -9.84 -16.11 10.78
CA VAL A 351 -11.22 -15.85 11.21
C VAL A 351 -11.19 -14.85 12.36
N TYR A 352 -12.01 -13.83 12.25
CA TYR A 352 -12.10 -12.71 13.22
C TYR A 352 -13.56 -12.53 13.63
N ASP A 353 -13.82 -12.61 14.93
CA ASP A 353 -15.14 -12.29 15.50
C ASP A 353 -15.14 -10.86 16.01
N VAL A 354 -16.12 -10.09 15.56
CA VAL A 354 -16.36 -8.70 15.95
C VAL A 354 -17.62 -8.67 16.79
N ASP A 355 -17.46 -8.35 18.08
CA ASP A 355 -18.58 -8.11 18.98
C ASP A 355 -19.27 -6.78 18.61
N MET A 356 -20.56 -6.85 18.31
CA MET A 356 -21.38 -5.71 17.92
C MET A 356 -22.25 -5.19 19.09
N THR A 357 -22.19 -5.82 20.26
CA THR A 357 -23.08 -5.47 21.37
C THR A 357 -22.80 -4.08 21.96
N ASP A 358 -21.56 -3.58 21.80
CA ASP A 358 -21.15 -2.24 22.23
C ASP A 358 -21.36 -1.15 21.16
N TYR A 359 -21.80 -1.54 19.95
CA TYR A 359 -22.02 -0.58 18.88
C TYR A 359 -23.41 0.03 18.99
N VAL A 360 -23.48 1.32 19.24
CA VAL A 360 -24.71 2.11 19.21
C VAL A 360 -24.61 3.12 18.07
N ASP A 361 -25.50 3.00 17.08
CA ASP A 361 -25.64 4.02 16.04
C ASP A 361 -26.33 5.24 16.62
N VAL A 362 -25.56 6.29 16.88
CA VAL A 362 -26.08 7.57 17.36
C VAL A 362 -26.45 8.44 16.18
N GLN A 363 -27.75 8.64 15.98
CA GLN A 363 -28.29 9.40 14.86
C GLN A 363 -28.67 10.82 15.26
N ALA A 364 -28.19 11.80 14.49
CA ALA A 364 -28.60 13.19 14.64
C ALA A 364 -29.84 13.48 13.78
N HIS A 365 -31.02 13.42 14.41
CA HIS A 365 -32.29 13.74 13.79
C HIS A 365 -32.28 15.17 13.21
N ARG A 366 -32.55 15.31 11.90
CA ARG A 366 -32.47 16.56 11.14
C ARG A 366 -31.14 17.32 11.34
N GLY A 367 -30.05 16.58 11.43
CA GLY A 367 -28.71 17.14 11.65
C GLY A 367 -28.42 17.62 13.08
N GLY A 368 -29.29 17.30 14.07
CA GLY A 368 -29.12 17.70 15.47
C GLY A 368 -30.15 18.73 15.96
N ALA A 369 -31.38 18.59 15.54
CA ALA A 369 -32.51 19.50 15.83
C ALA A 369 -32.76 19.85 17.31
N GLY A 370 -32.27 18.98 18.24
CA GLY A 370 -32.41 19.24 19.69
C GLY A 370 -31.40 20.24 20.25
N LEU A 371 -30.33 20.55 19.53
CA LEU A 371 -29.22 21.39 19.98
C LEU A 371 -28.98 22.62 19.11
N MET A 372 -29.33 22.56 17.82
CA MET A 372 -29.04 23.57 16.81
C MET A 372 -30.27 23.71 15.87
N PRO A 373 -30.38 24.79 15.09
CA PRO A 373 -31.43 24.90 14.06
C PRO A 373 -31.36 23.71 13.08
N GLU A 374 -32.47 22.99 12.97
CA GLU A 374 -32.55 21.76 12.17
C GLU A 374 -32.16 21.94 10.70
N ASN A 375 -31.61 20.88 10.10
CA ASN A 375 -31.26 20.82 8.68
C ASN A 375 -30.27 21.91 8.22
N THR A 376 -29.50 22.50 9.14
CA THR A 376 -28.42 23.46 8.82
C THR A 376 -27.06 22.80 8.81
N ILE A 377 -26.11 23.38 8.07
CA ILE A 377 -24.71 22.95 8.03
C ILE A 377 -24.08 23.03 9.43
N GLU A 378 -24.42 24.06 10.19
CA GLU A 378 -23.94 24.29 11.56
C GLU A 378 -24.41 23.18 12.50
N ALA A 379 -25.68 22.77 12.40
CA ALA A 379 -26.21 21.66 13.18
C ALA A 379 -25.48 20.36 12.86
N MET A 380 -25.28 20.08 11.57
CA MET A 380 -24.58 18.87 11.11
C MET A 380 -23.12 18.84 11.57
N LYS A 381 -22.40 19.96 11.47
CA LYS A 381 -21.04 20.07 11.98
C LYS A 381 -20.98 19.84 13.50
N HIS A 382 -21.88 20.48 14.24
CA HIS A 382 -21.95 20.31 15.69
C HIS A 382 -22.26 18.86 16.08
N ALA A 383 -23.16 18.19 15.38
CA ALA A 383 -23.46 16.79 15.59
C ALA A 383 -22.23 15.88 15.33
N LEU A 384 -21.48 16.13 14.27
CA LEU A 384 -20.24 15.41 13.97
C LEU A 384 -19.18 15.66 15.05
N ASP A 385 -19.06 16.90 15.54
CA ASP A 385 -18.14 17.24 16.64
C ASP A 385 -18.49 16.52 17.96
N LEU A 386 -19.78 16.19 18.14
CA LEU A 386 -20.26 15.38 19.26
C LEU A 386 -20.07 13.87 19.05
N GLY A 387 -19.59 13.46 17.89
CA GLY A 387 -19.28 12.06 17.57
C GLY A 387 -20.49 11.22 17.15
N VAL A 388 -21.53 11.81 16.54
CA VAL A 388 -22.63 11.02 15.98
C VAL A 388 -22.16 10.22 14.76
N ASN A 389 -22.74 9.04 14.56
CA ASN A 389 -22.40 8.13 13.48
C ASN A 389 -23.19 8.44 12.20
N THR A 390 -24.43 8.91 12.34
CA THR A 390 -25.36 9.13 11.23
C THR A 390 -26.00 10.51 11.32
N LEU A 391 -25.99 11.24 10.20
CA LEU A 391 -26.76 12.47 10.01
C LEU A 391 -28.05 12.14 9.24
N GLU A 392 -29.20 12.34 9.85
CA GLU A 392 -30.49 12.23 9.19
C GLU A 392 -30.87 13.57 8.59
N LEU A 393 -31.31 13.57 7.33
CA LEU A 393 -31.70 14.75 6.57
C LEU A 393 -33.12 14.58 6.02
N ALA A 394 -33.91 15.63 6.10
CA ALA A 394 -35.16 15.72 5.39
C ALA A 394 -34.99 16.46 4.05
N LEU A 395 -35.46 15.89 2.96
CA LEU A 395 -35.31 16.45 1.62
C LEU A 395 -36.67 16.83 1.02
N GLN A 396 -36.76 18.01 0.40
CA GLN A 396 -37.88 18.49 -0.39
C GLN A 396 -37.41 18.84 -1.80
N ILE A 397 -38.31 18.82 -2.76
CA ILE A 397 -38.06 19.30 -4.13
C ILE A 397 -38.78 20.62 -4.31
N SER A 398 -38.04 21.68 -4.64
CA SER A 398 -38.61 22.99 -4.95
C SER A 398 -39.34 23.00 -6.29
N GLN A 399 -40.13 24.03 -6.55
CA GLN A 399 -40.92 24.15 -7.79
C GLN A 399 -40.03 24.19 -9.05
N ASP A 400 -38.82 24.66 -8.95
CA ASP A 400 -37.82 24.67 -10.04
C ASP A 400 -36.96 23.40 -10.10
N GLY A 401 -37.30 22.34 -9.32
CA GLY A 401 -36.67 21.05 -9.37
C GLY A 401 -35.37 20.94 -8.58
N GLN A 402 -35.01 21.89 -7.72
CA GLN A 402 -33.84 21.84 -6.86
C GLN A 402 -34.13 21.00 -5.60
N ILE A 403 -33.12 20.28 -5.11
CA ILE A 403 -33.21 19.57 -3.84
C ILE A 403 -32.88 20.53 -2.70
N VAL A 404 -33.81 20.67 -1.77
CA VAL A 404 -33.66 21.52 -0.58
C VAL A 404 -33.68 20.64 0.67
N VAL A 405 -32.78 20.91 1.58
CA VAL A 405 -32.74 20.21 2.88
C VAL A 405 -33.71 20.93 3.81
N SER A 406 -34.92 20.39 3.94
CA SER A 406 -36.01 20.95 4.77
C SER A 406 -36.99 19.84 5.13
N HIS A 407 -37.45 19.81 6.37
CA HIS A 407 -38.49 18.88 6.79
C HIS A 407 -39.86 19.30 6.22
N ASP A 408 -40.18 20.58 6.35
CA ASP A 408 -41.46 21.08 5.89
C ASP A 408 -41.43 21.52 4.42
N PRO A 409 -42.52 21.35 3.65
CA PRO A 409 -42.58 21.77 2.25
C PRO A 409 -42.76 23.31 2.09
N TYR A 410 -42.66 24.04 3.19
CA TYR A 410 -42.73 25.50 3.25
C TYR A 410 -41.80 26.05 4.33
N PHE A 411 -41.38 27.30 4.22
CA PHE A 411 -40.61 27.99 5.23
C PHE A 411 -41.42 28.23 6.50
N HIS A 412 -41.00 27.67 7.61
CA HIS A 412 -41.68 27.76 8.88
C HIS A 412 -41.25 29.01 9.65
N HIS A 413 -42.17 29.73 10.28
CA HIS A 413 -41.94 30.99 11.01
C HIS A 413 -40.96 30.87 12.20
N ARG A 414 -40.69 29.65 12.68
CA ARG A 414 -39.76 29.43 13.81
C ARG A 414 -38.30 29.64 13.42
N TYR A 415 -37.96 29.51 12.14
CA TYR A 415 -36.55 29.57 11.65
C TYR A 415 -36.39 30.28 10.30
N ALA A 416 -37.47 30.86 9.77
CA ALA A 416 -37.38 31.68 8.59
C ALA A 416 -38.19 33.01 8.82
N ILE A 417 -37.54 34.12 8.55
CA ILE A 417 -38.11 35.46 8.61
C ILE A 417 -38.20 35.95 7.16
N ARG A 418 -39.34 36.53 6.78
CA ARG A 418 -39.48 37.15 5.48
C ARG A 418 -38.57 38.39 5.37
N PRO A 419 -38.08 38.74 4.18
CA PRO A 419 -37.25 39.94 4.00
C PRO A 419 -37.94 41.27 4.38
N ASP A 420 -39.25 41.26 4.43
CA ASP A 420 -40.11 42.42 4.80
C ASP A 420 -40.59 42.41 6.28
N GLY A 421 -40.09 41.43 7.07
CA GLY A 421 -40.40 41.32 8.50
C GLY A 421 -41.48 40.32 8.87
#